data_66ca271c050b6bb10081bb9bbbe9eb55
#
_entry.id   66ca271c050b6bb10081bb9bbbe9eb55
#
_cell.length_a   1.000
_cell.length_b   1.000
_cell.length_c   1.000
_cell.angle_alpha   90.00
_cell.angle_beta   90.00
_cell.angle_gamma   90.00
#
_symmetry.space_group_name_H-M   'P 1'
#
loop_
_entity.id
_entity.type
_entity.pdbx_description
1 polymer ?
#
loop_
_entity_poly.entity_id
_entity_poly.type
_entity_poly.pdbx_seq_one_letter_code
_entity_poly.pdbx_strand_id
1 'polypeptide(L)'
;MKYSRNKINVSGQALLAGSETGFPYFDANIIIEDWRSLHMLPLEHLVDNVTRVLAEAGVTAAFSSHRLKRMTSIIAKLRHSPTMRLGGVQDIGGARFVFEDIPTLLKAKDIIARSTFDDFISETETRTTAASLSLIDFSTSE
;
A
#
# COMPACT_ATOMS: atom_id res chain seq x y z
N MET A 1 1.97 6.69 -15.67
CA MET A 1 0.93 6.76 -14.61
C MET A 1 -0.36 7.33 -15.22
N LYS A 2 -1.51 6.66 -15.05
CA LYS A 2 -2.80 7.07 -15.65
C LYS A 2 -3.28 8.45 -15.19
N TYR A 3 -2.99 8.82 -13.93
CA TYR A 3 -3.38 10.10 -13.34
C TYR A 3 -2.18 10.86 -12.81
N SER A 4 -2.14 12.18 -13.04
CA SER A 4 -1.13 13.04 -12.43
C SER A 4 -1.39 13.17 -10.92
N ARG A 5 -0.33 13.39 -10.14
CA ARG A 5 -0.43 13.64 -8.69
C ARG A 5 -1.36 14.81 -8.36
N ASN A 6 -1.34 15.85 -9.21
CA ASN A 6 -2.24 16.99 -9.03
C ASN A 6 -3.71 16.59 -9.22
N LYS A 7 -4.04 15.79 -10.24
CA LYS A 7 -5.39 15.29 -10.48
C LYS A 7 -5.91 14.51 -9.27
N ILE A 8 -5.09 13.62 -8.69
CA ILE A 8 -5.43 12.85 -7.50
C ILE A 8 -5.67 13.77 -6.29
N ASN A 9 -4.83 14.78 -6.09
CA ASN A 9 -4.98 15.73 -4.99
C ASN A 9 -6.26 16.55 -5.10
N VAL A 10 -6.58 17.05 -6.30
CA VAL A 10 -7.82 17.80 -6.56
C VAL A 10 -9.04 16.91 -6.34
N SER A 11 -9.01 15.66 -6.81
CA SER A 11 -10.09 14.70 -6.57
C SER A 11 -10.27 14.41 -5.07
N GLY A 12 -9.17 14.26 -4.31
CA GLY A 12 -9.23 14.09 -2.85
C GLY A 12 -9.88 15.28 -2.14
N GLN A 13 -9.57 16.50 -2.56
CA GLN A 13 -10.21 17.70 -2.02
C GLN A 13 -11.69 17.79 -2.39
N ALA A 14 -12.08 17.42 -3.62
CA ALA A 14 -13.46 17.38 -4.04
C ALA A 14 -14.30 16.39 -3.20
N LEU A 15 -13.73 15.24 -2.84
CA LEU A 15 -14.38 14.29 -1.91
C LEU A 15 -14.58 14.88 -0.50
N LEU A 16 -13.62 15.67 -0.02
CA LEU A 16 -13.70 16.27 1.32
C LEU A 16 -14.68 17.46 1.37
N ALA A 17 -14.75 18.25 0.30
CA ALA A 17 -15.57 19.44 0.19
C ALA A 17 -17.03 19.14 -0.18
N GLY A 18 -17.29 18.00 -0.84
CA GLY A 18 -18.60 17.65 -1.35
C GLY A 18 -19.55 17.19 -0.27
N SER A 19 -20.80 17.70 -0.30
CA SER A 19 -21.94 16.93 0.14
C SER A 19 -21.94 15.64 -0.66
N GLU A 20 -22.30 14.50 -0.07
CA GLU A 20 -22.29 13.17 -0.69
C GLU A 20 -23.13 13.05 -1.98
N THR A 21 -23.58 14.17 -2.51
CA THR A 21 -24.43 14.33 -3.66
C THR A 21 -23.93 15.45 -4.57
N GLY A 22 -23.63 15.15 -5.80
CA GLY A 22 -23.26 16.13 -6.82
C GLY A 22 -22.20 15.62 -7.79
N PHE A 23 -22.19 16.17 -8.99
CA PHE A 23 -21.34 15.75 -10.09
C PHE A 23 -19.84 15.75 -9.74
N PRO A 24 -19.27 16.77 -9.07
CA PRO A 24 -17.86 16.77 -8.70
C PRO A 24 -17.46 15.65 -7.75
N TYR A 25 -18.39 15.23 -6.87
CA TYR A 25 -18.16 14.11 -5.93
C TYR A 25 -18.11 12.78 -6.68
N PHE A 26 -19.02 12.51 -7.60
CA PHE A 26 -19.05 11.26 -8.36
C PHE A 26 -17.81 11.10 -9.24
N ASP A 27 -17.41 12.15 -9.96
CA ASP A 27 -16.20 12.12 -10.79
C ASP A 27 -14.94 11.89 -9.93
N ALA A 28 -14.84 12.59 -8.80
CA ALA A 28 -13.73 12.43 -7.86
C ALA A 28 -13.67 11.01 -7.31
N ASN A 29 -14.82 10.43 -6.94
CA ASN A 29 -14.90 9.07 -6.42
C ASN A 29 -14.44 8.03 -7.47
N ILE A 30 -14.90 8.16 -8.72
CA ILE A 30 -14.49 7.28 -9.83
C ILE A 30 -12.97 7.36 -10.03
N ILE A 31 -12.41 8.57 -10.09
CA ILE A 31 -10.98 8.78 -10.30
C ILE A 31 -10.17 8.16 -9.16
N ILE A 32 -10.61 8.33 -7.91
CA ILE A 32 -9.88 7.81 -6.75
C ILE A 32 -10.01 6.30 -6.65
N GLU A 33 -11.18 5.72 -6.93
CA GLU A 33 -11.34 4.26 -6.95
C GLU A 33 -10.49 3.61 -8.04
N ASP A 34 -10.45 4.19 -9.24
CA ASP A 34 -9.60 3.70 -10.32
C ASP A 34 -8.11 3.85 -9.97
N TRP A 35 -7.70 5.02 -9.45
CA TRP A 35 -6.33 5.22 -8.97
C TRP A 35 -5.95 4.24 -7.85
N ARG A 36 -6.84 4.00 -6.89
CA ARG A 36 -6.64 3.04 -5.80
C ARG A 36 -6.45 1.61 -6.35
N SER A 37 -7.27 1.21 -7.32
CA SER A 37 -7.20 -0.12 -7.92
C SER A 37 -5.88 -0.39 -8.65
N LEU A 38 -5.23 0.64 -9.19
CA LEU A 38 -3.91 0.52 -9.83
C LEU A 38 -2.79 0.07 -8.87
N HIS A 39 -3.01 0.17 -7.55
CA HIS A 39 -2.04 -0.30 -6.56
C HIS A 39 -2.18 -1.80 -6.25
N MET A 40 -3.22 -2.48 -6.76
CA MET A 40 -3.42 -3.90 -6.46
C MET A 40 -2.33 -4.78 -7.08
N LEU A 41 -2.09 -4.66 -8.38
CA LEU A 41 -1.11 -5.48 -9.06
C LEU A 41 0.33 -5.31 -8.51
N PRO A 42 0.84 -4.09 -8.28
CA PRO A 42 2.11 -3.89 -7.58
C PRO A 42 2.16 -4.53 -6.19
N LEU A 43 1.05 -4.48 -5.45
CA LEU A 43 0.96 -5.08 -4.12
C LEU A 43 1.01 -6.60 -4.16
N GLU A 44 0.31 -7.22 -5.11
CA GLU A 44 0.35 -8.68 -5.36
C GLU A 44 1.77 -9.12 -5.69
N HIS A 45 2.44 -8.46 -6.62
CA HIS A 45 3.84 -8.74 -6.96
C HIS A 45 4.78 -8.59 -5.76
N LEU A 46 4.56 -7.56 -4.90
CA LEU A 46 5.36 -7.40 -3.68
C LEU A 46 5.20 -8.61 -2.76
N VAL A 47 3.96 -9.06 -2.54
CA VAL A 47 3.67 -10.23 -1.69
C VAL A 47 4.31 -11.49 -2.25
N ASP A 48 4.21 -11.72 -3.56
CA ASP A 48 4.82 -12.86 -4.23
C ASP A 48 6.35 -12.84 -4.10
N ASN A 49 6.98 -11.69 -4.32
CA ASN A 49 8.43 -11.53 -4.16
C ASN A 49 8.90 -11.76 -2.73
N VAL A 50 8.20 -11.19 -1.74
CA VAL A 50 8.50 -11.42 -0.31
C VAL A 50 8.36 -12.90 0.02
N THR A 51 7.28 -13.53 -0.41
CA THR A 51 7.05 -14.96 -0.16
C THR A 51 8.15 -15.82 -0.78
N ARG A 52 8.56 -15.54 -2.01
CA ARG A 52 9.65 -16.24 -2.69
C ARG A 52 10.98 -16.08 -1.96
N VAL A 53 11.37 -14.86 -1.60
CA VAL A 53 12.64 -14.56 -0.90
C VAL A 53 12.69 -15.27 0.46
N LEU A 54 11.59 -15.28 1.19
CA LEU A 54 11.49 -15.99 2.46
C LEU A 54 11.61 -17.49 2.26
N ALA A 55 10.91 -18.07 1.28
CA ALA A 55 10.96 -19.51 0.98
C ALA A 55 12.37 -19.97 0.57
N GLU A 56 13.08 -19.19 -0.25
CA GLU A 56 14.49 -19.45 -0.62
C GLU A 56 15.43 -19.48 0.59
N ALA A 57 15.11 -18.71 1.64
CA ALA A 57 15.86 -18.70 2.90
C ALA A 57 15.34 -19.73 3.93
N GLY A 58 14.41 -20.61 3.56
CA GLY A 58 13.83 -21.62 4.42
C GLY A 58 12.91 -21.03 5.51
N VAL A 59 12.28 -19.89 5.23
CA VAL A 59 11.31 -19.25 6.13
C VAL A 59 9.95 -19.23 5.47
N THR A 60 8.91 -19.69 6.17
CA THR A 60 7.53 -19.69 5.69
C THR A 60 6.64 -18.94 6.66
N ALA A 61 5.81 -18.04 6.14
CA ALA A 61 4.75 -17.42 6.94
C ALA A 61 3.62 -18.43 7.15
N ALA A 62 3.07 -18.48 8.35
CA ALA A 62 1.88 -19.29 8.66
C ALA A 62 0.65 -18.76 7.90
N PHE A 63 0.61 -17.43 7.69
CA PHE A 63 -0.44 -16.78 6.94
C PHE A 63 0.10 -15.49 6.29
N SER A 64 -0.37 -15.20 5.08
CA SER A 64 -0.15 -13.91 4.43
C SER A 64 -1.45 -13.36 3.85
N SER A 65 -1.59 -12.06 3.89
CA SER A 65 -2.73 -11.35 3.29
C SER A 65 -2.29 -9.98 2.79
N HIS A 66 -3.05 -9.46 1.83
CA HIS A 66 -2.87 -8.10 1.36
C HIS A 66 -4.21 -7.45 1.07
N ARG A 67 -4.25 -6.14 1.13
CA ARG A 67 -5.48 -5.38 0.83
C ARG A 67 -5.17 -3.95 0.45
N LEU A 68 -6.07 -3.37 -0.32
CA LEU A 68 -6.14 -1.91 -0.50
C LEU A 68 -6.91 -1.26 0.65
N LYS A 69 -6.45 -0.07 1.06
CA LYS A 69 -7.12 0.75 2.08
C LYS A 69 -8.52 1.12 1.61
N ARG A 70 -9.51 0.94 2.47
CA ARG A 70 -10.91 1.25 2.15
C ARG A 70 -11.10 2.75 1.92
N MET A 71 -11.99 3.12 1.00
CA MET A 71 -12.29 4.53 0.69
C MET A 71 -12.68 5.33 1.93
N THR A 72 -13.53 4.77 2.79
CA THR A 72 -13.92 5.40 4.06
C THR A 72 -12.73 5.71 4.96
N SER A 73 -11.73 4.79 5.00
CA SER A 73 -10.49 4.99 5.77
C SER A 73 -9.57 6.04 5.14
N ILE A 74 -9.56 6.16 3.81
CA ILE A 74 -8.82 7.22 3.10
C ILE A 74 -9.44 8.58 3.44
N ILE A 75 -10.76 8.71 3.33
CA ILE A 75 -11.51 9.94 3.65
C ILE A 75 -11.29 10.33 5.11
N ALA A 76 -11.41 9.39 6.04
CA ALA A 76 -11.17 9.63 7.45
C ALA A 76 -9.74 10.15 7.71
N LYS A 77 -8.73 9.54 7.10
CA LYS A 77 -7.34 9.96 7.22
C LYS A 77 -7.12 11.38 6.71
N LEU A 78 -7.68 11.73 5.57
CA LEU A 78 -7.59 13.07 5.00
C LEU A 78 -8.29 14.11 5.87
N ARG A 79 -9.45 13.79 6.48
CA ARG A 79 -10.17 14.66 7.42
C ARG A 79 -9.36 14.94 8.69
N HIS A 80 -8.70 13.92 9.24
CA HIS A 80 -7.86 14.06 10.45
C HIS A 80 -6.52 14.76 10.20
N SER A 81 -6.10 14.87 8.94
CA SER A 81 -4.80 15.47 8.56
C SER A 81 -5.02 16.56 7.51
N PRO A 82 -5.44 17.77 7.87
CA PRO A 82 -5.82 18.83 6.91
C PRO A 82 -4.71 19.25 5.93
N THR A 83 -3.46 19.07 6.32
CA THR A 83 -2.28 19.37 5.48
C THR A 83 -1.92 18.22 4.53
N MET A 84 -2.45 17.03 4.76
CA MET A 84 -2.18 15.86 3.93
C MET A 84 -2.98 15.93 2.63
N ARG A 85 -2.31 15.63 1.53
CA ARG A 85 -2.94 15.49 0.21
C ARG A 85 -3.03 14.02 -0.17
N LEU A 86 -4.06 13.63 -0.92
CA LEU A 86 -4.31 12.23 -1.28
C LEU A 86 -3.11 11.57 -2.00
N GLY A 87 -2.48 12.27 -2.95
CA GLY A 87 -1.27 11.77 -3.61
C GLY A 87 -0.01 11.66 -2.73
N GLY A 88 -0.10 12.05 -1.46
CA GLY A 88 0.94 11.85 -0.45
C GLY A 88 0.63 10.74 0.55
N VAL A 89 -0.53 10.10 0.43
CA VAL A 89 -0.89 8.94 1.27
C VAL A 89 -0.07 7.73 0.84
N GLN A 90 0.76 7.21 1.76
CA GLN A 90 1.70 6.12 1.45
C GLN A 90 1.09 4.73 1.68
N ASP A 91 0.05 4.61 2.50
CA ASP A 91 -0.56 3.34 2.93
C ASP A 91 -1.85 3.01 2.16
N ILE A 92 -1.88 3.24 0.85
CA ILE A 92 -3.01 2.87 -0.02
C ILE A 92 -3.16 1.36 -0.15
N GLY A 93 -2.04 0.64 -0.17
CA GLY A 93 -2.01 -0.82 -0.08
C GLY A 93 -1.20 -1.26 1.12
N GLY A 94 -1.45 -2.46 1.63
CA GLY A 94 -0.68 -3.06 2.70
C GLY A 94 -0.74 -4.58 2.65
N ALA A 95 0.36 -5.22 3.02
CA ALA A 95 0.48 -6.66 3.17
C ALA A 95 0.77 -7.00 4.64
N ARG A 96 0.28 -8.14 5.08
CA ARG A 96 0.57 -8.68 6.41
C ARG A 96 1.11 -10.10 6.27
N PHE A 97 2.18 -10.39 6.99
CA PHE A 97 2.75 -11.72 7.15
C PHE A 97 2.72 -12.12 8.62
N VAL A 98 2.14 -13.26 8.91
CA VAL A 98 2.02 -13.82 10.26
C VAL A 98 2.93 -15.03 10.36
N PHE A 99 3.73 -15.11 11.42
CA PHE A 99 4.67 -16.20 11.68
C PHE A 99 4.26 -16.95 12.96
N GLU A 100 4.69 -18.20 13.09
CA GLU A 100 4.35 -19.04 14.24
C GLU A 100 5.01 -18.53 15.54
N ASP A 101 6.21 -17.94 15.43
CA ASP A 101 6.97 -17.48 16.58
C ASP A 101 7.79 -16.22 16.29
N ILE A 102 8.24 -15.55 17.36
CA ILE A 102 9.05 -14.34 17.31
C ILE A 102 10.42 -14.56 16.65
N PRO A 103 11.19 -15.63 16.94
CA PRO A 103 12.44 -15.90 16.25
C PRO A 103 12.30 -15.97 14.73
N THR A 104 11.29 -16.68 14.23
CA THR A 104 11.00 -16.78 12.79
C THR A 104 10.62 -15.43 12.20
N LEU A 105 9.82 -14.63 12.90
CA LEU A 105 9.47 -13.27 12.50
C LEU A 105 10.71 -12.36 12.40
N LEU A 106 11.60 -12.41 13.39
CA LEU A 106 12.83 -11.59 13.39
C LEU A 106 13.77 -12.02 12.25
N LYS A 107 13.89 -13.33 11.99
CA LYS A 107 14.65 -13.86 10.86
C LYS A 107 14.06 -13.37 9.53
N ALA A 108 12.74 -13.40 9.39
CA ALA A 108 12.05 -12.89 8.19
C ALA A 108 12.33 -11.40 7.95
N LYS A 109 12.22 -10.57 8.98
CA LYS A 109 12.55 -9.14 8.91
C LYS A 109 13.98 -8.88 8.45
N ASP A 110 14.95 -9.62 8.99
CA ASP A 110 16.36 -9.48 8.62
C ASP A 110 16.62 -9.89 7.16
N ILE A 111 16.02 -10.98 6.70
CA ILE A 111 16.09 -11.44 5.31
C ILE A 111 15.56 -10.37 4.36
N ILE A 112 14.37 -9.85 4.65
CA ILE A 112 13.72 -8.85 3.80
C ILE A 112 14.51 -7.53 3.80
N ALA A 113 15.03 -7.10 4.96
CA ALA A 113 15.84 -5.88 5.06
C ALA A 113 17.14 -5.94 4.25
N ARG A 114 17.69 -7.16 4.04
CA ARG A 114 18.92 -7.38 3.23
C ARG A 114 18.62 -7.69 1.78
N SER A 115 17.38 -8.00 1.43
CA SER A 115 16.99 -8.29 0.05
C SER A 115 16.87 -7.00 -0.75
N THR A 116 17.53 -6.96 -1.90
CA THR A 116 17.33 -5.90 -2.89
C THR A 116 16.14 -6.31 -3.75
N PHE A 117 15.08 -5.54 -3.67
CA PHE A 117 13.89 -5.69 -4.55
C PHE A 117 14.09 -4.86 -5.83
N ASP A 118 15.28 -4.95 -6.45
CA ASP A 118 15.70 -4.11 -7.57
C ASP A 118 14.85 -4.32 -8.84
N ASP A 119 14.26 -5.50 -9.02
CA ASP A 119 13.44 -5.82 -10.20
C ASP A 119 12.08 -5.09 -10.21
N PHE A 120 11.71 -4.45 -9.10
CA PHE A 120 10.42 -3.75 -8.99
C PHE A 120 10.49 -2.27 -9.36
N ILE A 121 11.70 -1.73 -9.58
CA ILE A 121 11.94 -0.29 -9.72
C ILE A 121 12.00 0.15 -11.18
N SER A 122 12.07 -0.76 -12.16
CA SER A 122 12.39 -0.42 -13.55
C SER A 122 11.29 0.33 -14.32
N GLU A 123 10.04 0.37 -13.84
CA GLU A 123 8.96 1.06 -14.55
C GLU A 123 8.19 2.13 -13.75
N THR A 124 8.43 2.30 -12.45
CA THR A 124 7.75 3.32 -11.63
C THR A 124 8.71 4.01 -10.67
N GLU A 125 9.35 5.08 -11.16
CA GLU A 125 10.07 6.13 -10.39
C GLU A 125 10.49 5.83 -8.94
N THR A 126 11.76 5.55 -8.79
CA THR A 126 12.80 5.87 -7.76
C THR A 126 12.43 6.24 -6.30
N ARG A 127 11.22 6.04 -5.81
CA ARG A 127 10.82 6.43 -4.44
C ARG A 127 10.19 5.32 -3.61
N THR A 128 10.16 4.09 -4.10
CA THR A 128 9.29 3.04 -3.54
C THR A 128 9.96 2.15 -2.49
N THR A 129 11.30 2.09 -2.41
CA THR A 129 12.00 1.08 -1.60
C THR A 129 11.77 1.22 -0.08
N ALA A 130 11.90 2.40 0.47
CA ALA A 130 11.64 2.62 1.91
C ALA A 130 10.14 2.67 2.24
N ALA A 131 9.32 3.20 1.31
CA ALA A 131 7.87 3.26 1.47
C ALA A 131 7.21 1.88 1.32
N SER A 132 7.77 0.98 0.50
CA SER A 132 7.22 -0.37 0.30
C SER A 132 7.42 -1.26 1.54
N LEU A 133 8.54 -1.15 2.24
CA LEU A 133 8.78 -1.87 3.49
C LEU A 133 7.88 -1.38 4.63
N SER A 134 7.48 -0.12 4.65
CA SER A 134 6.54 0.42 5.64
C SER A 134 5.10 -0.08 5.44
N LEU A 135 4.78 -0.67 4.29
CA LEU A 135 3.48 -1.25 3.97
C LEU A 135 3.34 -2.72 4.38
N ILE A 136 4.45 -3.35 4.83
CA ILE A 136 4.45 -4.74 5.26
C ILE A 136 4.34 -4.79 6.78
N ASP A 137 3.27 -5.38 7.27
CA ASP A 137 3.06 -5.67 8.69
C ASP A 137 3.51 -7.11 8.98
N PHE A 138 4.31 -7.26 10.04
CA PHE A 138 4.78 -8.56 10.52
C PHE A 138 4.23 -8.80 11.93
N SER A 139 3.56 -9.92 12.12
CA SER A 139 2.97 -10.32 13.40
C SER A 139 3.18 -11.82 13.67
N THR A 140 2.95 -12.22 14.91
CA THR A 140 2.91 -13.61 15.32
C THR A 140 1.47 -14.10 15.48
N SER A 141 1.27 -15.40 15.47
CA SER A 141 -0.04 -16.06 15.57
C SER A 141 -0.50 -16.28 17.01
N GLU A 142 -0.01 -15.49 17.98
CA GLU A 142 -0.53 -15.54 19.38
C GLU A 142 -1.96 -15.01 19.48
#